data_f648b46ec18b1b35675e960abde71fae
#
_entry.id   f648b46ec18b1b35675e960abde71fae
#
_cell.length_a   1.000
_cell.length_b   1.000
_cell.length_c   1.000
_cell.angle_alpha   90.00
_cell.angle_beta   90.00
_cell.angle_gamma   90.00
#
_symmetry.space_group_name_H-M   'P 1'
#
loop_
_entity.id
_entity.type
_entity.pdbx_description
1 polymer ?
#
loop_
_entity_poly.entity_id
_entity_poly.type
_entity_poly.pdbx_seq_one_letter_code
_entity_poly.pdbx_strand_id
1 'polypeptide(L)'
;MHELSFATALVSQIEKAAQQQGVTRVIGINVRVGALSGIVEDSLRFVFPLAAQGTLLEGAVLHLELIPLRVRCKACLVESEVEYPGMCPRCQALGVEIIQGRDVTIESMEVI
;
A
#
# COMPACT_ATOMS: atom_id res chain seq x y z
N MET A 1 5.98 -13.04 -7.34
CA MET A 1 4.58 -12.70 -7.59
C MET A 1 3.72 -12.97 -6.37
N HIS A 2 3.28 -11.92 -5.74
CA HIS A 2 2.57 -12.05 -4.46
C HIS A 2 1.27 -11.27 -4.42
N GLU A 3 0.87 -10.66 -5.55
CA GLU A 3 -0.27 -9.76 -5.57
C GLU A 3 -1.57 -10.47 -5.24
N LEU A 4 -1.76 -11.71 -5.72
CA LEU A 4 -2.98 -12.44 -5.41
C LEU A 4 -3.06 -12.80 -3.93
N SER A 5 -1.98 -13.32 -3.36
CA SER A 5 -1.91 -13.62 -1.92
C SER A 5 -2.13 -12.37 -1.10
N PHE A 6 -1.51 -11.26 -1.52
CA PHE A 6 -1.67 -9.98 -0.86
C PHE A 6 -3.12 -9.50 -0.94
N ALA A 7 -3.73 -9.57 -2.13
CA ALA A 7 -5.12 -9.14 -2.33
C ALA A 7 -6.07 -9.99 -1.47
N THR A 8 -5.85 -11.29 -1.39
CA THR A 8 -6.67 -12.18 -0.58
C THR A 8 -6.59 -11.81 0.89
N ALA A 9 -5.38 -11.58 1.38
CA ALA A 9 -5.17 -11.16 2.77
C ALA A 9 -5.78 -9.79 3.05
N LEU A 10 -5.64 -8.87 2.11
CA LEU A 10 -6.20 -7.52 2.21
C LEU A 10 -7.72 -7.57 2.33
N VAL A 11 -8.36 -8.31 1.43
CA VAL A 11 -9.82 -8.47 1.43
C VAL A 11 -10.30 -9.09 2.74
N SER A 12 -9.63 -10.14 3.19
CA SER A 12 -9.99 -10.84 4.43
C SER A 12 -9.91 -9.89 5.63
N GLN A 13 -8.85 -9.10 5.69
CA GLN A 13 -8.63 -8.16 6.79
C GLN A 13 -9.69 -7.06 6.80
N ILE A 14 -10.02 -6.51 5.64
CA ILE A 14 -11.03 -5.46 5.52
C ILE A 14 -12.41 -6.02 5.81
N GLU A 15 -12.72 -7.21 5.30
CA GLU A 15 -14.01 -7.84 5.56
C GLU A 15 -14.23 -8.05 7.06
N LYS A 16 -13.20 -8.53 7.75
CA LYS A 16 -13.26 -8.75 9.18
C LYS A 16 -13.51 -7.44 9.94
N ALA A 17 -12.79 -6.38 9.58
CA ALA A 17 -12.96 -5.08 10.20
C ALA A 17 -14.36 -4.52 9.94
N ALA A 18 -14.86 -4.69 8.72
CA ALA A 18 -16.20 -4.23 8.35
C ALA A 18 -17.27 -4.95 9.15
N GLN A 19 -17.15 -6.26 9.30
CA GLN A 19 -18.11 -7.07 10.08
C GLN A 19 -18.13 -6.64 11.53
N GLN A 20 -16.98 -6.33 12.11
CA GLN A 20 -16.89 -5.86 13.49
C GLN A 20 -17.61 -4.53 13.71
N GLN A 21 -17.76 -3.75 12.66
CA GLN A 21 -18.42 -2.45 12.71
C GLN A 21 -19.88 -2.53 12.25
N GLY A 22 -20.40 -3.73 12.01
CA GLY A 22 -21.77 -3.91 11.54
C GLY A 22 -21.97 -3.51 10.08
N VAL A 23 -20.91 -3.35 9.32
CA VAL A 23 -20.97 -3.01 7.91
C VAL A 23 -21.30 -4.26 7.10
N THR A 24 -22.25 -4.15 6.18
CA THR A 24 -22.69 -5.29 5.36
C THR A 24 -22.22 -5.18 3.93
N ARG A 25 -21.68 -4.04 3.50
CA ARG A 25 -21.16 -3.87 2.12
C ARG A 25 -20.10 -2.79 2.10
N VAL A 26 -18.98 -3.14 1.47
CA VAL A 26 -17.88 -2.21 1.19
C VAL A 26 -17.91 -1.89 -0.28
N ILE A 27 -17.96 -0.60 -0.63
CA ILE A 27 -18.04 -0.17 -2.03
C ILE A 27 -16.74 0.38 -2.56
N GLY A 28 -15.79 0.68 -1.71
CA GLY A 28 -14.48 1.13 -2.13
C GLY A 28 -13.46 1.02 -1.03
N ILE A 29 -12.21 0.88 -1.39
CA ILE A 29 -11.10 0.93 -0.44
C ILE A 29 -10.00 1.82 -0.98
N ASN A 30 -9.35 2.54 -0.07
CA ASN A 30 -8.27 3.46 -0.39
C ASN A 30 -6.98 2.90 0.21
N VAL A 31 -6.02 2.57 -0.65
CA VAL A 31 -4.79 1.89 -0.27
C VAL A 31 -3.59 2.70 -0.75
N ARG A 32 -2.62 2.91 0.13
CA ARG A 32 -1.38 3.59 -0.19
C ARG A 32 -0.30 2.54 -0.40
N VAL A 33 0.29 2.54 -1.58
CA VAL A 33 1.28 1.54 -2.00
C VAL A 33 2.65 2.20 -2.05
N GLY A 34 3.52 1.82 -1.14
CA GLY A 34 4.88 2.34 -1.12
C GLY A 34 5.71 1.81 -2.28
N ALA A 35 6.55 2.67 -2.83
CA ALA A 35 7.38 2.32 -3.98
C ALA A 35 8.32 1.13 -3.70
N LEU A 36 8.70 0.95 -2.43
CA LEU A 36 9.60 -0.13 -2.04
C LEU A 36 8.87 -1.36 -1.51
N SER A 37 7.53 -1.37 -1.58
CA SER A 37 6.73 -2.46 -1.01
C SER A 37 6.84 -3.77 -1.78
N GLY A 38 7.29 -3.72 -3.02
CA GLY A 38 7.32 -4.90 -3.89
C GLY A 38 6.00 -5.22 -4.56
N ILE A 39 4.95 -4.46 -4.27
CA ILE A 39 3.63 -4.66 -4.88
C ILE A 39 3.58 -3.92 -6.22
N VAL A 40 3.19 -4.65 -7.27
CA VAL A 40 3.01 -4.08 -8.61
C VAL A 40 1.56 -3.63 -8.74
N GLU A 41 1.37 -2.33 -8.95
CA GLU A 41 0.04 -1.72 -8.96
C GLU A 41 -0.92 -2.38 -9.96
N ASP A 42 -0.48 -2.55 -11.20
CA ASP A 42 -1.34 -3.12 -12.24
C ASP A 42 -1.74 -4.55 -11.92
N SER A 43 -0.82 -5.33 -11.37
CA SER A 43 -1.10 -6.70 -10.97
C SER A 43 -2.12 -6.74 -9.83
N LEU A 44 -1.99 -5.84 -8.87
CA LEU A 44 -2.94 -5.77 -7.76
C LEU A 44 -4.33 -5.40 -8.27
N ARG A 45 -4.42 -4.43 -9.17
CA ARG A 45 -5.71 -4.04 -9.77
C ARG A 45 -6.36 -5.20 -10.51
N PHE A 46 -5.54 -6.02 -11.17
CA PHE A 46 -6.03 -7.15 -11.94
C PHE A 46 -6.59 -8.26 -11.04
N VAL A 47 -5.90 -8.59 -9.96
CA VAL A 47 -6.29 -9.73 -9.11
C VAL A 47 -7.31 -9.36 -8.04
N PHE A 48 -7.46 -8.07 -7.71
CA PHE A 48 -8.34 -7.64 -6.63
C PHE A 48 -9.79 -8.11 -6.83
N PRO A 49 -10.41 -7.96 -8.02
CA PRO A 49 -11.79 -8.44 -8.19
C PRO A 49 -11.94 -9.93 -7.94
N LEU A 50 -10.92 -10.72 -8.27
CA LEU A 50 -10.94 -12.16 -8.00
C LEU A 50 -10.94 -12.45 -6.51
N ALA A 51 -10.09 -11.74 -5.77
CA ALA A 51 -9.99 -11.91 -4.33
C ALA A 51 -11.27 -11.44 -3.62
N ALA A 52 -11.94 -10.44 -4.18
CA ALA A 52 -13.14 -9.85 -3.56
C ALA A 52 -14.41 -10.67 -3.83
N GLN A 53 -14.36 -11.60 -4.75
CA GLN A 53 -15.52 -12.40 -5.17
C GLN A 53 -16.10 -13.17 -3.97
N GLY A 54 -17.41 -13.04 -3.76
CA GLY A 54 -18.09 -13.75 -2.68
C GLY A 54 -17.89 -13.13 -1.29
N THR A 55 -17.29 -11.94 -1.23
CA THR A 55 -17.05 -11.25 0.04
C THR A 55 -17.85 -9.96 0.09
N LEU A 56 -17.78 -9.26 1.24
CA LEU A 56 -18.43 -7.94 1.37
C LEU A 56 -17.82 -6.90 0.45
N LEU A 57 -16.67 -7.19 -0.15
CA LEU A 57 -15.98 -6.29 -1.06
C LEU A 57 -16.23 -6.59 -2.53
N GLU A 58 -17.12 -7.52 -2.83
CA GLU A 58 -17.40 -7.83 -4.24
C GLU A 58 -17.93 -6.59 -4.95
N GLY A 59 -17.30 -6.24 -6.07
CA GLY A 59 -17.66 -5.04 -6.83
C GLY A 59 -17.05 -3.74 -6.27
N ALA A 60 -16.32 -3.81 -5.17
CA ALA A 60 -15.71 -2.61 -4.59
C ALA A 60 -14.64 -2.02 -5.52
N VAL A 61 -14.52 -0.70 -5.50
CA VAL A 61 -13.50 0.02 -6.27
C VAL A 61 -12.22 0.09 -5.45
N LEU A 62 -11.12 -0.31 -6.07
CA LEU A 62 -9.80 -0.23 -5.44
C LEU A 62 -9.13 1.07 -5.89
N HIS A 63 -8.95 1.99 -4.94
CA HIS A 63 -8.23 3.25 -5.17
C HIS A 63 -6.82 3.09 -4.65
N LEU A 64 -5.83 3.21 -5.53
CA LEU A 64 -4.42 3.08 -5.16
C LEU A 64 -3.72 4.41 -5.29
N GLU A 65 -2.97 4.76 -4.27
CA GLU A 65 -2.10 5.92 -4.28
C GLU A 65 -0.66 5.42 -4.16
N LEU A 66 0.18 5.75 -5.13
CA LEU A 66 1.60 5.39 -5.08
C LEU A 66 2.34 6.38 -4.19
N ILE A 67 3.06 5.85 -3.22
CA ILE A 67 3.82 6.67 -2.27
C ILE A 67 5.29 6.55 -2.61
N PRO A 68 5.94 7.65 -3.00
CA PRO A 68 7.35 7.60 -3.36
C PRO A 68 8.24 7.26 -2.19
N LEU A 69 9.40 6.70 -2.49
CA LEU A 69 10.40 6.38 -1.48
C LEU A 69 11.10 7.67 -1.04
N ARG A 70 11.08 7.96 0.25
CA ARG A 70 11.80 9.08 0.84
C ARG A 70 12.74 8.59 1.91
N VAL A 71 13.92 9.19 1.95
CA VAL A 71 14.96 8.85 2.93
C VAL A 71 15.43 10.11 3.62
N ARG A 72 15.92 9.93 4.84
CA ARG A 72 16.64 10.97 5.58
C ARG A 72 18.08 10.54 5.74
N CYS A 73 19.02 11.41 5.38
CA CYS A 73 20.44 11.14 5.57
C CYS A 73 20.80 11.27 7.04
N LYS A 74 21.50 10.28 7.58
CA LYS A 74 21.96 10.33 8.97
C LYS A 74 23.13 11.30 9.16
N ALA A 75 23.83 11.65 8.09
CA ALA A 75 24.97 12.55 8.17
C ALA A 75 24.55 14.01 8.00
N CYS A 76 23.86 14.34 6.89
CA CYS A 76 23.51 15.74 6.62
C CYS A 76 22.06 16.08 7.00
N LEU A 77 21.26 15.08 7.39
CA LEU A 77 19.88 15.23 7.87
C LEU A 77 18.89 15.72 6.83
N VAL A 78 19.28 15.77 5.56
CA VAL A 78 18.39 16.20 4.50
C VAL A 78 17.49 15.03 4.10
N GLU A 79 16.20 15.33 3.85
CA GLU A 79 15.24 14.36 3.35
C GLU A 79 15.18 14.48 1.83
N SER A 80 15.13 13.34 1.15
CA SER A 80 15.13 13.31 -0.31
C SER A 80 14.23 12.20 -0.82
N GLU A 81 13.60 12.45 -1.95
CA GLU A 81 12.89 11.40 -2.68
C GLU A 81 13.90 10.70 -3.58
N VAL A 82 13.95 9.38 -3.51
CA VAL A 82 14.94 8.59 -4.23
C VAL A 82 14.29 7.33 -4.83
N GLU A 83 14.98 6.72 -5.79
CA GLU A 83 14.54 5.43 -6.35
C GLU A 83 15.05 4.26 -5.52
N TYR A 84 16.21 4.40 -4.88
CA TYR A 84 16.85 3.35 -4.11
C TYR A 84 17.33 3.91 -2.77
N PRO A 85 17.25 3.14 -1.69
CA PRO A 85 17.64 3.64 -0.36
C PRO A 85 19.14 3.47 -0.07
N GLY A 86 19.99 3.64 -1.06
CA GLY A 86 21.42 3.37 -0.91
C GLY A 86 22.22 4.54 -0.36
N MET A 87 22.23 5.64 -1.07
CA MET A 87 23.15 6.74 -0.84
C MET A 87 22.39 8.06 -0.79
N CYS A 88 22.83 8.96 0.07
CA CYS A 88 22.26 10.31 0.10
C CYS A 88 22.57 11.03 -1.23
N PRO A 89 21.55 11.55 -1.94
CA PRO A 89 21.83 12.24 -3.21
C PRO A 89 22.50 13.58 -3.02
N ARG A 90 22.53 14.13 -1.80
CA ARG A 90 23.15 15.43 -1.53
C ARG A 90 24.61 15.29 -1.10
N CYS A 91 24.88 14.43 -0.12
CA CYS A 91 26.24 14.35 0.45
C CYS A 91 26.96 13.02 0.16
N GLN A 92 26.28 12.09 -0.50
CA GLN A 92 26.77 10.76 -0.87
C GLN A 92 27.13 9.85 0.32
N ALA A 93 26.71 10.20 1.52
CA ALA A 93 26.87 9.30 2.66
C ALA A 93 26.01 8.06 2.49
N LEU A 94 26.45 6.94 3.04
CA LEU A 94 25.75 5.66 2.88
C LEU A 94 24.68 5.42 3.94
N GLY A 95 24.66 6.18 5.01
CA GLY A 95 23.71 5.97 6.11
C GLY A 95 22.43 6.73 5.92
N VAL A 96 21.45 6.11 5.25
CA VAL A 96 20.13 6.73 5.08
C VAL A 96 19.08 5.92 5.83
N GLU A 97 18.02 6.60 6.25
CA GLU A 97 16.88 6.02 6.92
C GLU A 97 15.66 6.18 6.04
N ILE A 98 14.92 5.09 5.80
CA ILE A 98 13.69 5.16 5.01
C ILE A 98 12.60 5.75 5.88
N ILE A 99 12.02 6.86 5.44
CA ILE A 99 10.97 7.55 6.20
C ILE A 99 9.61 7.48 5.52
N GLN A 100 9.54 7.00 4.28
CA GLN A 100 8.29 6.89 3.54
C GLN A 100 8.46 5.93 2.38
N GLY A 101 7.39 5.22 2.02
CA GLY A 101 7.37 4.43 0.79
C GLY A 101 7.79 2.99 0.94
N ARG A 102 7.92 2.50 2.17
CA ARG A 102 8.33 1.12 2.44
C ARG A 102 7.15 0.14 2.35
N ASP A 103 5.98 0.55 2.85
CA ASP A 103 4.89 -0.39 3.14
C ASP A 103 3.65 -0.12 2.33
N VAL A 104 2.70 -1.06 2.40
CA VAL A 104 1.35 -0.87 1.89
C VAL A 104 0.43 -0.67 3.10
N THR A 105 -0.38 0.38 3.05
CA THR A 105 -1.31 0.68 4.15
C THR A 105 -2.72 0.90 3.62
N ILE A 106 -3.70 0.38 4.36
CA ILE A 106 -5.11 0.66 4.10
C ILE A 106 -5.42 1.98 4.77
N GLU A 107 -5.79 2.99 3.98
CA GLU A 107 -6.08 4.30 4.53
C GLU A 107 -7.51 4.40 5.03
N SER A 108 -8.45 3.92 4.22
CA SER A 108 -9.87 4.00 4.56
C SER A 108 -10.68 3.08 3.66
N MET A 109 -11.93 2.86 4.05
CA MET A 109 -12.89 2.16 3.21
C MET A 109 -14.16 2.98 3.10
N GLU A 110 -14.84 2.82 1.97
CA GLU A 110 -16.14 3.46 1.72
C GLU A 110 -17.19 2.38 1.82
N VAL A 111 -18.23 2.64 2.60
CA VAL A 111 -19.24 1.64 2.93
C VAL A 111 -20.64 2.20 2.70
N ILE A 112 -21.61 1.30 2.61
CA ILE A 112 -23.02 1.67 2.61
C ILE A 112 -23.55 1.48 4.00
#